data_647cbed063e82f5a8aae127411fbce64
#
_entry.id   647cbed063e82f5a8aae127411fbce64
#
_cell.length_a   1.000
_cell.length_b   1.000
_cell.length_c   1.000
_cell.angle_alpha   90.00
_cell.angle_beta   90.00
_cell.angle_gamma   90.00
#
_symmetry.space_group_name_H-M   'P 1'
#
loop_
_entity.id
_entity.type
_entity.pdbx_description
1 polymer ?
#
loop_
_entity_poly.entity_id
_entity_poly.type
_entity_poly.pdbx_seq_one_letter_code
_entity_poly.pdbx_strand_id
1 'polypeptide(L)' 'MKRETAKKIIAAMKEMDVALNKVHDALCEIENEEVRKQIIMKYFDLVNDAHVNITMNVVKYFPDLRPDKPTNMK' A
#
# COMPACT_ATOMS: atom_id res chain seq x y z
N MET A 1 -19.05 0.99 10.04
CA MET A 1 -18.49 1.80 8.94
C MET A 1 -19.41 1.70 7.73
N LYS A 2 -19.67 2.83 7.10
CA LYS A 2 -20.50 2.83 5.92
C LYS A 2 -19.70 2.38 4.70
N ARG A 3 -20.39 1.75 3.77
CA ARG A 3 -19.74 1.28 2.56
C ARG A 3 -19.08 2.41 1.77
N GLU A 4 -19.72 3.57 1.71
CA GLU A 4 -19.13 4.72 1.00
C GLU A 4 -17.85 5.18 1.66
N THR A 5 -17.82 5.15 2.99
CA THR A 5 -16.60 5.50 3.72
C THR A 5 -15.49 4.50 3.38
N ALA A 6 -15.84 3.22 3.35
CA ALA A 6 -14.87 2.19 3.02
C ALA A 6 -14.31 2.39 1.61
N LYS A 7 -15.16 2.74 0.66
CA LYS A 7 -14.71 3.00 -0.71
C LYS A 7 -13.74 4.17 -0.76
N LYS A 8 -14.02 5.22 0.02
CA LYS A 8 -13.13 6.38 0.06
C LYS A 8 -11.77 6.01 0.62
N ILE A 9 -11.75 5.17 1.66
CA ILE A 9 -10.50 4.74 2.26
C ILE A 9 -9.68 3.94 1.25
N ILE A 10 -10.33 2.99 0.57
CA ILE A 10 -9.63 2.17 -0.41
C ILE A 10 -9.10 3.03 -1.57
N ALA A 11 -9.90 3.99 -2.03
CA ALA A 11 -9.46 4.87 -3.11
C ALA A 11 -8.24 5.70 -2.68
N ALA A 12 -8.27 6.21 -1.45
CA ALA A 12 -7.15 7.00 -0.93
C ALA A 12 -5.90 6.14 -0.79
N MET A 13 -6.07 4.87 -0.39
CA MET A 13 -4.93 3.96 -0.27
C MET A 13 -4.31 3.68 -1.63
N LYS A 14 -5.12 3.59 -2.68
CA LYS A 14 -4.58 3.42 -4.02
C LYS A 14 -3.76 4.62 -4.46
N GLU A 15 -4.25 5.83 -4.14
CA GLU A 15 -3.51 7.03 -4.45
C GLU A 15 -2.21 7.09 -3.68
N MET A 16 -2.24 6.64 -2.42
CA MET A 16 -1.04 6.57 -1.62
C MET A 16 -0.02 5.62 -2.23
N ASP A 17 -0.49 4.48 -2.76
CA ASP A 17 0.40 3.52 -3.39
C ASP A 17 1.14 4.14 -4.58
N VAL A 18 0.42 4.93 -5.38
CA VAL A 18 1.05 5.62 -6.51
C VAL A 18 2.14 6.57 -6.02
N ALA A 19 1.84 7.33 -4.96
CA ALA A 19 2.81 8.26 -4.40
C ALA A 19 4.00 7.51 -3.79
N LEU A 20 3.74 6.38 -3.12
CA LEU A 20 4.80 5.58 -2.53
C LEU A 20 5.72 4.98 -3.59
N ASN A 21 5.17 4.61 -4.76
CA ASN A 21 6.01 4.13 -5.85
C ASN A 21 7.00 5.19 -6.30
N LYS A 22 6.57 6.45 -6.30
CA LYS A 22 7.49 7.54 -6.65
C LYS A 22 8.58 7.68 -5.59
N VAL A 23 8.23 7.47 -4.33
CA VAL A 23 9.23 7.49 -3.26
C VAL A 23 10.24 6.37 -3.48
N HIS A 24 9.75 5.18 -3.81
CA HIS A 24 10.62 4.04 -4.05
C HIS A 24 11.59 4.33 -5.21
N ASP A 25 11.08 4.91 -6.31
CA ASP A 25 11.93 5.24 -7.44
C ASP A 25 13.04 6.19 -7.03
N ALA A 26 12.70 7.20 -6.22
CA ALA A 26 13.69 8.14 -5.75
C ALA A 26 14.72 7.48 -4.83
N LEU A 27 14.25 6.56 -3.97
CA LEU A 27 15.16 5.84 -3.08
C LEU A 27 16.16 5.00 -3.85
N CYS A 28 15.74 4.46 -4.99
CA CYS A 28 16.63 3.64 -5.80
C CYS A 28 17.79 4.46 -6.40
N GLU A 29 17.70 5.78 -6.37
CA GLU A 29 18.77 6.64 -6.87
C GLU A 29 19.84 6.93 -5.83
N ILE A 30 19.65 6.48 -4.59
CA ILE A 30 20.66 6.66 -3.56
C ILE A 30 21.92 5.88 -3.96
N GLU A 31 23.04 6.56 -4.04
CA GLU A 31 24.27 5.95 -4.53
C GLU A 31 24.92 5.02 -3.53
N ASN A 32 24.88 5.37 -2.26
CA ASN A 32 25.45 4.53 -1.23
C ASN A 32 24.56 3.30 -1.02
N GLU A 33 25.11 2.14 -1.34
CA GLU A 33 24.32 0.91 -1.31
C GLU A 33 23.81 0.59 0.09
N GLU A 34 24.64 0.81 1.08
CA GLU A 34 24.26 0.51 2.47
C GLU A 34 23.10 1.37 2.92
N VAL A 35 23.19 2.67 2.66
CA VAL A 35 22.14 3.62 3.03
C VAL A 35 20.86 3.29 2.26
N ARG A 36 21.00 2.99 0.97
CA ARG A 36 19.85 2.66 0.13
C ARG A 36 19.11 1.44 0.69
N LYS A 37 19.85 0.39 1.03
CA LYS A 37 19.22 -0.83 1.54
C LYS A 37 18.49 -0.57 2.85
N GLN A 38 19.10 0.18 3.75
CA GLN A 38 18.49 0.45 5.05
C GLN A 38 17.18 1.22 4.90
N ILE A 39 17.18 2.23 4.05
CA ILE A 39 15.99 3.07 3.89
C ILE A 39 14.90 2.30 3.16
N ILE A 40 15.28 1.53 2.12
CA ILE A 40 14.29 0.77 1.37
C ILE A 40 13.64 -0.30 2.24
N MET A 41 14.38 -0.92 3.14
CA MET A 41 13.79 -1.89 4.04
C MET A 41 12.73 -1.25 4.93
N LYS A 42 13.01 -0.06 5.45
CA LYS A 42 12.03 0.67 6.26
C LYS A 42 10.84 1.12 5.42
N TYR A 43 11.08 1.46 4.17
CA TYR A 43 10.02 1.79 3.24
C TYR A 43 9.05 0.61 3.07
N PHE A 44 9.59 -0.58 2.85
CA PHE A 44 8.75 -1.76 2.70
C PHE A 44 7.97 -2.07 3.97
N ASP A 45 8.59 -1.88 5.14
CA ASP A 45 7.88 -2.07 6.40
C ASP A 45 6.71 -1.11 6.50
N LEU A 46 6.91 0.14 6.13
CA LEU A 46 5.85 1.15 6.18
C LEU A 46 4.70 0.78 5.23
N VAL A 47 5.03 0.39 4.02
CA VAL A 47 4.01 0.02 3.03
C VAL A 47 3.22 -1.18 3.51
N ASN A 48 3.90 -2.18 4.04
CA ASN A 48 3.24 -3.36 4.55
C ASN A 48 2.33 -3.03 5.73
N ASP A 49 2.81 -2.20 6.65
CA ASP A 49 2.02 -1.81 7.82
C ASP A 49 0.76 -1.06 7.40
N ALA A 50 0.89 -0.14 6.44
CA ALA A 50 -0.26 0.60 5.98
C ALA A 50 -1.28 -0.33 5.34
N HIS A 51 -0.81 -1.26 4.51
CA HIS A 51 -1.69 -2.20 3.85
C HIS A 51 -2.41 -3.10 4.87
N VAL A 52 -1.66 -3.67 5.81
CA VAL A 52 -2.24 -4.59 6.79
C VAL A 52 -3.16 -3.85 7.76
N ASN A 53 -2.72 -2.71 8.25
CA ASN A 53 -3.46 -2.01 9.31
C ASN A 53 -4.67 -1.24 8.79
N ILE A 54 -4.64 -0.81 7.55
CA ILE A 54 -5.73 -0.01 7.01
C ILE A 54 -6.51 -0.80 5.97
N THR A 55 -5.86 -1.14 4.86
CA THR A 55 -6.55 -1.78 3.75
C THR A 55 -7.20 -3.10 4.16
N MET A 56 -6.44 -3.96 4.83
CA MET A 56 -6.97 -5.26 5.20
C MET A 56 -8.07 -5.16 6.25
N ASN A 57 -7.99 -4.15 7.12
CA ASN A 57 -9.06 -3.94 8.09
C ASN A 57 -10.36 -3.50 7.43
N VAL A 58 -10.26 -2.66 6.41
CA VAL A 58 -11.45 -2.25 5.66
C VAL A 58 -12.02 -3.45 4.89
N VAL A 59 -11.16 -4.21 4.24
CA VAL A 59 -11.57 -5.37 3.47
C VAL A 59 -12.23 -6.42 4.36
N LYS A 60 -11.85 -6.48 5.62
CA LYS A 60 -12.45 -7.40 6.57
C LYS A 60 -13.96 -7.18 6.66
N TYR A 61 -14.40 -5.93 6.58
CA TYR A 61 -15.82 -5.59 6.64
C TYR A 61 -16.49 -5.58 5.27
N PHE A 62 -15.72 -5.31 4.22
CA PHE A 62 -16.23 -5.23 2.85
C PHE A 62 -15.30 -5.97 1.91
N PRO A 63 -15.34 -7.31 1.92
CA PRO A 63 -14.37 -8.10 1.14
C PRO A 63 -14.38 -7.81 -0.36
N ASP A 64 -15.50 -7.34 -0.89
CA ASP A 64 -15.61 -7.04 -2.32
C ASP A 64 -14.83 -5.78 -2.72
N LEU A 65 -14.37 -4.99 -1.75
CA LEU A 65 -13.60 -3.79 -2.03
C LEU A 65 -12.10 -4.05 -2.07
N ARG A 66 -11.69 -5.29 -1.97
CA ARG A 66 -10.29 -5.68 -1.97
C ARG A 66 -9.61 -5.24 -3.27
N PRO A 67 -8.61 -4.35 -3.18
CA PRO A 67 -8.02 -3.78 -4.40
C PRO A 67 -7.18 -4.76 -5.21
N ASP A 68 -6.62 -5.76 -4.54
CA ASP A 68 -5.79 -6.76 -5.22
C ASP A 68 -6.52 -8.05 -5.45
N LYS A 69 -7.82 -8.00 -5.44
CA LYS A 69 -8.63 -9.18 -5.62
C LYS A 69 -8.36 -9.81 -7.00
N PRO A 70 -8.05 -11.10 -7.04
CA PRO A 70 -7.83 -11.74 -8.34
C PRO A 70 -9.12 -11.77 -9.13
N THR A 71 -8.99 -11.50 -10.38
CA THR A 71 -10.15 -11.46 -11.24
C THR A 71 -10.53 -12.84 -11.77
N ASN A 72 -9.62 -13.77 -11.69
CA ASN A 72 -9.92 -15.09 -12.18
C ASN A 72 -9.65 -16.03 -11.14
N MET A 73 -10.12 -16.20 -10.57
CA MET A 73 -9.85 -17.11 -9.73
C MET A 73 -9.97 -18.30 -10.02
N LYS A 74 -9.61 -18.46 -10.38
CA LYS A 74 -9.66 -19.42 -10.69
C LYS A 74 -9.56 -19.91 -10.42
#